data_f354366fdd59ef67fd4327c56a761454
#
_entry.id   f354366fdd59ef67fd4327c56a761454
#
_cell.length_a   1.000
_cell.length_b   1.000
_cell.length_c   1.000
_cell.angle_alpha   90.00
_cell.angle_beta   90.00
_cell.angle_gamma   90.00
#
_symmetry.space_group_name_H-M   'P 1'
#
loop_
_entity.id
_entity.type
_entity.pdbx_description
1 polymer ?
#
loop_
_entity_poly.entity_id
_entity_poly.type
_entity_poly.pdbx_seq_one_letter_code
_entity_poly.pdbx_strand_id
1 'polypeptide(L)'
;MSRLLGVTCLFLEVRQIKYYGRLMLDKTLLTDEIIDKTSTGIIKKHNQWQCMQCHTKEPRHFYNYYSTILKKEIVYCRNCINLGRMDNVKPIFITKSKNVASQGIYQLDFKLSEQQTFASIAILKAIKDYETKILYAVTGAGKTEMIFEGIHYARSRGDNVAIVSPRVDVVIEISMRIKKAFSSEQIDVLYQGQTQRFDGHFIISTVHQLYRFKHHFDLIIVDEVDAFPLVMDHSLQEAITHASKATHCHIFMTATPPRHLLKKMNPSDVITLPARYHRQPLPVPRFKYFKLKQHKIQYALLKILKKQILTERYTLVFFDNINLMKTAYHRYKKEITSLTYVYSEDALRFEKVKALRNGDYQVIFTTTILERGFTMAKLDVIVCNSQIFNKSALIQIAGRVVRKIEEPTGLVLFLHEGITLPMLKARKAIIDMNQLALKKKWIDG
;
A
#
# COMPACT_ATOMS: atom_id res chain seq x y z
N MET A 1 -66.25 12.39 -7.21
CA MET A 1 -65.15 12.02 -8.12
C MET A 1 -63.81 12.10 -7.34
N SER A 2 -63.41 11.02 -6.75
CA SER A 2 -62.18 10.86 -5.96
C SER A 2 -61.12 10.21 -6.80
N ARG A 3 -60.01 10.90 -7.07
CA ARG A 3 -58.82 10.29 -7.70
C ARG A 3 -57.90 9.79 -6.57
N LEU A 4 -57.81 8.48 -6.44
CA LEU A 4 -56.79 7.78 -5.68
C LEU A 4 -55.47 7.92 -6.44
N LEU A 5 -54.52 8.63 -5.86
CA LEU A 5 -53.12 8.63 -6.25
C LEU A 5 -52.47 7.35 -5.67
N GLY A 6 -52.18 6.39 -6.57
CA GLY A 6 -51.41 5.21 -6.24
C GLY A 6 -49.97 5.56 -5.97
N VAL A 7 -49.55 5.50 -4.71
CA VAL A 7 -48.15 5.54 -4.31
C VAL A 7 -47.55 4.14 -4.57
N THR A 8 -46.88 3.98 -5.68
CA THR A 8 -46.07 2.79 -5.96
C THR A 8 -44.86 2.83 -5.04
N CYS A 9 -44.95 2.09 -3.93
CA CYS A 9 -43.82 1.84 -3.04
C CYS A 9 -42.79 0.99 -3.80
N LEU A 10 -41.76 1.60 -4.36
CA LEU A 10 -40.57 0.90 -4.87
C LEU A 10 -39.91 0.26 -3.65
N PHE A 11 -40.20 -1.00 -3.39
CA PHE A 11 -39.37 -1.85 -2.55
C PHE A 11 -38.02 -1.99 -3.25
N LEU A 12 -37.06 -1.16 -2.84
CA LEU A 12 -35.63 -1.44 -3.06
C LEU A 12 -35.38 -2.77 -2.33
N GLU A 13 -35.37 -3.88 -3.06
CA GLU A 13 -34.80 -5.13 -2.53
C GLU A 13 -33.40 -4.83 -2.05
N VAL A 14 -33.22 -4.79 -0.73
CA VAL A 14 -31.90 -4.71 -0.11
C VAL A 14 -31.20 -6.02 -0.45
N ARG A 15 -30.38 -6.01 -1.50
CA ARG A 15 -29.61 -7.17 -1.94
C ARG A 15 -28.82 -7.72 -0.77
N GLN A 16 -29.14 -8.92 -0.33
CA GLN A 16 -28.40 -9.59 0.74
C GLN A 16 -26.97 -9.89 0.27
N ILE A 17 -25.98 -9.35 0.98
CA ILE A 17 -24.57 -9.58 0.69
C ILE A 17 -24.24 -11.06 0.94
N LYS A 18 -23.63 -11.72 -0.04
CA LYS A 18 -23.12 -13.08 0.09
C LYS A 18 -21.62 -12.99 0.42
N TYR A 19 -21.25 -13.25 1.63
CA TYR A 19 -19.87 -13.15 2.11
C TYR A 19 -19.02 -14.35 1.65
N TYR A 20 -18.73 -14.46 0.34
CA TYR A 20 -17.98 -15.58 -0.22
C TYR A 20 -16.51 -15.61 0.27
N GLY A 21 -16.02 -16.83 0.55
CA GLY A 21 -14.63 -17.07 0.98
C GLY A 21 -14.24 -16.39 2.28
N ARG A 22 -15.20 -16.09 3.16
CA ARG A 22 -14.99 -15.33 4.40
C ARG A 22 -14.93 -16.22 5.64
N LEU A 23 -14.18 -15.78 6.63
CA LEU A 23 -14.28 -16.22 8.02
C LEU A 23 -15.20 -15.24 8.75
N MET A 24 -16.33 -15.73 9.23
CA MET A 24 -17.39 -14.95 9.87
C MET A 24 -17.56 -15.37 11.33
N LEU A 25 -17.88 -14.39 12.20
CA LEU A 25 -18.15 -14.62 13.63
C LEU A 25 -19.66 -14.64 13.93
N ASP A 26 -20.44 -14.07 13.06
CA ASP A 26 -21.88 -13.94 13.20
C ASP A 26 -22.60 -14.76 12.14
N LYS A 27 -23.41 -15.74 12.60
CA LYS A 27 -24.22 -16.60 11.73
C LYS A 27 -25.44 -15.87 11.16
N THR A 28 -25.93 -14.83 11.81
CA THR A 28 -27.14 -14.13 11.39
C THR A 28 -27.02 -13.45 10.02
N LEU A 29 -25.79 -13.19 9.60
CA LEU A 29 -25.47 -12.61 8.29
C LEU A 29 -25.35 -13.68 7.18
N LEU A 30 -25.50 -14.97 7.49
CA LEU A 30 -25.23 -16.08 6.58
C LEU A 30 -26.48 -16.95 6.39
N THR A 31 -26.62 -17.50 5.20
CA THR A 31 -27.51 -18.63 4.93
C THR A 31 -26.72 -19.94 5.09
N ASP A 32 -27.35 -21.02 5.51
CA ASP A 32 -26.69 -22.31 5.71
C ASP A 32 -26.05 -22.85 4.41
N GLU A 33 -26.62 -22.53 3.26
CA GLU A 33 -26.12 -22.94 1.92
C GLU A 33 -24.71 -22.40 1.62
N ILE A 34 -24.35 -21.23 2.15
CA ILE A 34 -23.05 -20.60 1.87
C ILE A 34 -21.96 -21.04 2.89
N ILE A 35 -22.34 -21.67 3.98
CA ILE A 35 -21.37 -22.18 4.98
C ILE A 35 -20.68 -23.43 4.42
N ASP A 36 -19.35 -23.37 4.36
CA ASP A 36 -18.50 -24.50 3.99
C ASP A 36 -18.09 -25.30 5.22
N LYS A 37 -17.66 -24.58 6.27
CA LYS A 37 -17.13 -25.20 7.49
C LYS A 37 -17.45 -24.38 8.73
N THR A 38 -17.83 -25.09 9.81
CA THR A 38 -17.94 -24.51 11.16
C THR A 38 -16.79 -25.06 12.03
N SER A 39 -16.17 -24.18 12.82
CA SER A 39 -15.10 -24.52 13.75
C SER A 39 -15.12 -23.57 14.94
N THR A 40 -14.17 -23.69 15.86
CA THR A 40 -13.86 -22.66 16.86
C THR A 40 -12.77 -21.75 16.33
N GLY A 41 -12.68 -20.50 16.86
CA GLY A 41 -11.66 -19.52 16.45
C GLY A 41 -10.22 -19.96 16.74
N ILE A 42 -10.07 -20.87 17.74
CA ILE A 42 -8.79 -21.51 18.08
C ILE A 42 -9.02 -23.02 18.15
N ILE A 43 -8.12 -23.76 17.55
CA ILE A 43 -8.10 -25.22 17.60
C ILE A 43 -6.78 -25.73 18.18
N LYS A 44 -6.79 -26.92 18.74
CA LYS A 44 -5.60 -27.60 19.24
C LYS A 44 -5.19 -28.69 18.24
N LYS A 45 -4.00 -28.57 17.62
CA LYS A 45 -3.42 -29.56 16.72
C LYS A 45 -2.06 -30.00 17.24
N HIS A 46 -1.82 -31.31 17.34
CA HIS A 46 -0.55 -31.88 17.83
C HIS A 46 -0.07 -31.18 19.12
N ASN A 47 -0.96 -31.00 20.08
CA ASN A 47 -0.75 -30.34 21.35
C ASN A 47 -0.36 -28.84 21.28
N GLN A 48 -0.49 -28.21 20.11
CA GLN A 48 -0.25 -26.76 19.90
C GLN A 48 -1.54 -26.04 19.56
N TRP A 49 -1.71 -24.84 20.11
CA TRP A 49 -2.80 -23.96 19.75
C TRP A 49 -2.54 -23.33 18.37
N GLN A 50 -3.58 -23.25 17.55
CA GLN A 50 -3.55 -22.56 16.28
C GLN A 50 -4.77 -21.65 16.13
N CYS A 51 -4.54 -20.38 15.80
CA CYS A 51 -5.60 -19.44 15.45
C CYS A 51 -6.11 -19.70 14.04
N MET A 52 -7.42 -19.81 13.87
CA MET A 52 -8.03 -20.05 12.55
C MET A 52 -8.07 -18.82 11.67
N GLN A 53 -7.88 -17.62 12.25
CA GLN A 53 -7.85 -16.35 11.50
C GLN A 53 -6.45 -16.01 11.01
N CYS A 54 -5.48 -15.80 11.91
CA CYS A 54 -4.12 -15.38 11.54
C CYS A 54 -3.10 -16.53 11.45
N HIS A 55 -3.55 -17.77 11.66
CA HIS A 55 -2.77 -19.01 11.57
C HIS A 55 -1.58 -19.11 12.52
N THR A 56 -1.34 -18.12 13.39
CA THR A 56 -0.24 -18.19 14.37
C THR A 56 -0.36 -19.44 15.24
N LYS A 57 0.81 -20.04 15.54
CA LYS A 57 0.99 -21.14 16.48
C LYS A 57 1.90 -20.72 17.66
N GLU A 58 2.39 -19.48 17.65
CA GLU A 58 3.33 -19.01 18.66
C GLU A 58 2.65 -18.88 20.03
N PRO A 59 3.14 -19.55 21.10
CA PRO A 59 2.51 -19.54 22.43
C PRO A 59 2.30 -18.13 23.00
N ARG A 60 3.23 -17.20 22.73
CA ARG A 60 3.15 -15.80 23.21
C ARG A 60 1.91 -15.04 22.71
N HIS A 61 1.28 -15.50 21.61
CA HIS A 61 0.09 -14.88 21.05
C HIS A 61 -1.21 -15.40 21.65
N PHE A 62 -1.17 -16.44 22.49
CA PHE A 62 -2.33 -17.01 23.14
C PHE A 62 -2.37 -16.59 24.60
N TYR A 63 -3.56 -16.18 25.03
CA TYR A 63 -3.85 -15.91 26.44
C TYR A 63 -4.94 -16.86 26.89
N ASN A 64 -4.81 -17.43 28.09
CA ASN A 64 -5.77 -18.34 28.69
C ASN A 64 -6.26 -17.82 30.05
N TYR A 65 -7.50 -18.12 30.36
CA TYR A 65 -8.10 -17.88 31.67
C TYR A 65 -9.24 -18.87 31.91
N TYR A 66 -9.52 -19.14 33.19
CA TYR A 66 -10.65 -19.97 33.56
C TYR A 66 -11.93 -19.14 33.65
N SER A 67 -12.99 -19.55 32.93
CA SER A 67 -14.31 -18.95 33.02
C SER A 67 -15.16 -19.68 34.05
N THR A 68 -15.54 -19.02 35.13
CA THR A 68 -16.42 -19.58 36.16
C THR A 68 -17.83 -19.83 35.62
N ILE A 69 -18.30 -19.00 34.68
CA ILE A 69 -19.63 -19.14 34.07
C ILE A 69 -19.68 -20.38 33.16
N LEU A 70 -18.68 -20.55 32.29
CA LEU A 70 -18.61 -21.67 31.34
C LEU A 70 -17.93 -22.92 31.95
N LYS A 71 -17.43 -22.84 33.18
CA LYS A 71 -16.71 -23.91 33.88
C LYS A 71 -15.61 -24.58 33.05
N LYS A 72 -14.89 -23.79 32.27
CA LYS A 72 -13.80 -24.27 31.39
C LYS A 72 -12.72 -23.23 31.14
N GLU A 73 -11.55 -23.68 30.70
CA GLU A 73 -10.47 -22.84 30.26
C GLU A 73 -10.79 -22.23 28.89
N ILE A 74 -10.67 -20.91 28.80
CA ILE A 74 -10.83 -20.15 27.56
C ILE A 74 -9.47 -19.70 27.11
N VAL A 75 -9.15 -20.02 25.85
CA VAL A 75 -7.94 -19.56 25.18
C VAL A 75 -8.33 -18.66 24.02
N TYR A 76 -7.67 -17.51 23.87
CA TYR A 76 -7.91 -16.60 22.77
C TYR A 76 -6.63 -16.04 22.16
N CYS A 77 -6.69 -15.70 20.88
CA CYS A 77 -5.57 -15.13 20.12
C CYS A 77 -5.50 -13.62 20.32
N ARG A 78 -4.32 -13.11 20.71
CA ARG A 78 -4.04 -11.68 20.85
C ARG A 78 -3.50 -11.07 19.56
N ASN A 79 -2.87 -11.86 18.67
CA ASN A 79 -2.22 -11.39 17.47
C ASN A 79 -3.17 -10.69 16.48
N CYS A 80 -4.39 -11.21 16.34
CA CYS A 80 -5.39 -10.69 15.39
C CYS A 80 -6.65 -10.14 16.08
N ILE A 81 -6.58 -9.79 17.36
CA ILE A 81 -7.74 -9.39 18.17
C ILE A 81 -8.48 -8.17 17.62
N ASN A 82 -7.78 -7.26 16.97
CA ASN A 82 -8.36 -6.07 16.34
C ASN A 82 -9.29 -6.38 15.14
N LEU A 83 -9.27 -7.62 14.65
CA LEU A 83 -10.14 -8.08 13.57
C LEU A 83 -11.32 -8.92 14.07
N GLY A 84 -11.40 -9.11 15.38
CA GLY A 84 -12.39 -9.93 16.06
C GLY A 84 -11.71 -10.96 16.94
N ARG A 85 -12.36 -11.28 18.07
CA ARG A 85 -11.82 -12.23 19.04
C ARG A 85 -11.95 -13.66 18.53
N MET A 86 -10.81 -14.35 18.39
CA MET A 86 -10.73 -15.77 18.09
C MET A 86 -10.48 -16.52 19.41
N ASP A 87 -11.40 -17.36 19.81
CA ASP A 87 -11.27 -18.22 21.00
C ASP A 87 -11.69 -19.67 20.75
N ASN A 88 -11.48 -20.54 21.75
CA ASN A 88 -11.80 -21.96 21.65
C ASN A 88 -13.26 -22.29 22.03
N VAL A 89 -14.12 -21.27 22.15
CA VAL A 89 -15.51 -21.42 22.61
C VAL A 89 -16.51 -21.02 21.54
N LYS A 90 -16.37 -19.81 21.01
CA LYS A 90 -17.30 -19.27 20.03
C LYS A 90 -17.12 -19.93 18.67
N PRO A 91 -18.22 -20.35 18.04
CA PRO A 91 -18.12 -20.85 16.67
C PRO A 91 -17.70 -19.75 15.70
N ILE A 92 -16.95 -20.17 14.69
CA ILE A 92 -16.65 -19.38 13.50
C ILE A 92 -17.20 -20.12 12.29
N PHE A 93 -17.57 -19.38 11.26
CA PHE A 93 -18.13 -19.91 10.03
C PHE A 93 -17.22 -19.54 8.86
N ILE A 94 -16.75 -20.53 8.12
CA ILE A 94 -16.00 -20.34 6.87
C ILE A 94 -16.99 -20.53 5.73
N THR A 95 -17.10 -19.54 4.85
CA THR A 95 -18.05 -19.59 3.74
C THR A 95 -17.38 -20.12 2.47
N LYS A 96 -18.19 -20.72 1.59
CA LYS A 96 -17.74 -21.22 0.29
C LYS A 96 -17.18 -20.08 -0.56
N SER A 97 -16.16 -20.36 -1.34
CA SER A 97 -15.71 -19.46 -2.41
C SER A 97 -16.56 -19.70 -3.66
N LYS A 98 -16.89 -18.65 -4.40
CA LYS A 98 -17.60 -18.74 -5.66
C LYS A 98 -16.92 -17.84 -6.69
N ASN A 99 -16.80 -18.29 -7.91
CA ASN A 99 -16.37 -17.50 -9.05
C ASN A 99 -17.57 -16.94 -9.77
N VAL A 100 -17.56 -15.65 -10.09
CA VAL A 100 -18.61 -14.97 -10.83
C VAL A 100 -17.97 -14.05 -11.87
N ALA A 101 -18.16 -14.38 -13.14
CA ALA A 101 -17.66 -13.56 -14.23
C ALA A 101 -18.37 -12.20 -14.25
N SER A 102 -17.62 -11.19 -14.60
CA SER A 102 -18.10 -9.85 -14.91
C SER A 102 -17.56 -9.41 -16.27
N GLN A 103 -18.03 -8.29 -16.78
CA GLN A 103 -17.46 -7.78 -18.03
C GLN A 103 -16.02 -7.29 -17.84
N GLY A 104 -15.64 -6.88 -16.62
CA GLY A 104 -14.30 -6.41 -16.27
C GLY A 104 -13.84 -5.18 -17.07
N ILE A 105 -14.75 -4.50 -17.77
CA ILE A 105 -14.43 -3.41 -18.69
C ILE A 105 -13.81 -2.26 -17.91
N TYR A 106 -12.71 -1.73 -18.45
CA TYR A 106 -12.05 -0.56 -17.89
C TYR A 106 -11.84 0.53 -18.94
N GLN A 107 -11.71 1.76 -18.45
CA GLN A 107 -11.37 2.93 -19.27
C GLN A 107 -10.04 3.51 -18.80
N LEU A 108 -9.19 3.86 -19.75
CA LEU A 108 -7.94 4.53 -19.51
C LEU A 108 -7.87 5.78 -20.39
N ASP A 109 -7.72 6.95 -19.75
CA ASP A 109 -7.76 8.27 -20.42
C ASP A 109 -6.52 8.54 -21.30
N PHE A 110 -5.52 7.65 -21.29
CA PHE A 110 -4.27 7.79 -22.03
C PHE A 110 -3.73 6.42 -22.48
N LYS A 111 -2.81 6.45 -23.43
CA LYS A 111 -2.10 5.23 -23.87
C LYS A 111 -0.93 4.93 -22.96
N LEU A 112 -0.74 3.65 -22.64
CA LEU A 112 0.44 3.20 -21.91
C LEU A 112 1.71 3.48 -22.73
N SER A 113 2.79 3.91 -22.07
CA SER A 113 4.11 4.00 -22.69
C SER A 113 4.61 2.61 -23.09
N GLU A 114 5.60 2.54 -23.97
CA GLU A 114 6.19 1.28 -24.43
C GLU A 114 6.58 0.36 -23.26
N GLN A 115 7.28 0.91 -22.27
CA GLN A 115 7.69 0.16 -21.09
C GLN A 115 6.51 -0.30 -20.22
N GLN A 116 5.46 0.51 -20.11
CA GLN A 116 4.24 0.13 -19.39
C GLN A 116 3.49 -0.98 -20.12
N THR A 117 3.41 -0.90 -21.45
CA THR A 117 2.84 -1.94 -22.31
C THR A 117 3.61 -3.25 -22.18
N PHE A 118 4.95 -3.20 -22.19
CA PHE A 118 5.80 -4.37 -21.94
C PHE A 118 5.47 -5.04 -20.60
N ALA A 119 5.34 -4.26 -19.52
CA ALA A 119 4.99 -4.81 -18.21
C ALA A 119 3.56 -5.35 -18.17
N SER A 120 2.60 -4.64 -18.76
CA SER A 120 1.20 -5.06 -18.82
C SER A 120 1.04 -6.41 -19.53
N ILE A 121 1.71 -6.61 -20.64
CA ILE A 121 1.73 -7.89 -21.39
C ILE A 121 2.34 -9.02 -20.53
N ALA A 122 3.45 -8.75 -19.84
CA ALA A 122 4.10 -9.73 -18.99
C ALA A 122 3.23 -10.11 -17.77
N ILE A 123 2.53 -9.15 -17.18
CA ILE A 123 1.58 -9.36 -16.09
C ILE A 123 0.37 -10.17 -16.59
N LEU A 124 -0.20 -9.81 -17.74
CA LEU A 124 -1.31 -10.55 -18.34
C LEU A 124 -0.94 -12.01 -18.59
N LYS A 125 0.26 -12.26 -19.13
CA LYS A 125 0.77 -13.62 -19.32
C LYS A 125 0.84 -14.38 -17.98
N ALA A 126 1.43 -13.77 -16.96
CA ALA A 126 1.53 -14.40 -15.64
C ALA A 126 0.16 -14.75 -15.04
N ILE A 127 -0.84 -13.89 -15.22
CA ILE A 127 -2.22 -14.14 -14.76
C ILE A 127 -2.86 -15.31 -15.54
N LYS A 128 -2.61 -15.39 -16.86
CA LYS A 128 -3.10 -16.51 -17.69
C LYS A 128 -2.52 -17.86 -17.24
N ASP A 129 -1.24 -17.85 -16.92
CA ASP A 129 -0.46 -19.05 -16.59
C ASP A 129 -0.45 -19.35 -15.08
N TYR A 130 -1.14 -18.53 -14.25
CA TYR A 130 -1.14 -18.62 -12.77
C TYR A 130 0.27 -18.56 -12.16
N GLU A 131 1.14 -17.77 -12.75
CA GLU A 131 2.52 -17.58 -12.28
C GLU A 131 2.63 -16.41 -11.30
N THR A 132 3.55 -16.53 -10.35
CA THR A 132 3.90 -15.44 -9.45
C THR A 132 5.00 -14.57 -10.06
N LYS A 133 4.81 -13.24 -10.12
CA LYS A 133 5.81 -12.29 -10.64
C LYS A 133 6.05 -11.13 -9.68
N ILE A 134 7.25 -10.55 -9.77
CA ILE A 134 7.60 -9.28 -9.12
C ILE A 134 7.66 -8.20 -10.19
N LEU A 135 6.86 -7.15 -10.04
CA LEU A 135 7.02 -5.90 -10.79
C LEU A 135 7.95 -4.97 -10.02
N TYR A 136 9.24 -5.00 -10.36
CA TYR A 136 10.25 -4.07 -9.86
C TYR A 136 10.24 -2.82 -10.71
N ALA A 137 9.46 -1.84 -10.34
CA ALA A 137 9.29 -0.62 -11.10
C ALA A 137 9.65 0.60 -10.24
N VAL A 138 10.46 1.50 -10.79
CA VAL A 138 10.87 2.73 -10.11
C VAL A 138 9.66 3.57 -9.66
N THR A 139 9.88 4.45 -8.69
CA THR A 139 8.84 5.37 -8.25
C THR A 139 8.41 6.29 -9.40
N GLY A 140 7.10 6.41 -9.64
CA GLY A 140 6.56 7.20 -10.76
C GLY A 140 6.53 6.47 -12.10
N ALA A 141 6.72 5.14 -12.15
CA ALA A 141 6.57 4.35 -13.37
C ALA A 141 5.10 4.15 -13.81
N GLY A 142 4.11 4.49 -12.98
CA GLY A 142 2.69 4.25 -13.28
C GLY A 142 2.30 2.79 -13.12
N LYS A 143 2.65 2.17 -11.98
CA LYS A 143 2.41 0.73 -11.72
C LYS A 143 0.93 0.35 -11.74
N THR A 144 0.06 1.24 -11.28
CA THR A 144 -1.38 0.94 -11.13
C THR A 144 -2.05 0.67 -12.47
N GLU A 145 -1.71 1.42 -13.49
CA GLU A 145 -2.34 1.31 -14.82
C GLU A 145 -1.87 0.07 -15.59
N MET A 146 -0.70 -0.46 -15.27
CA MET A 146 -0.14 -1.67 -15.90
C MET A 146 -0.91 -2.94 -15.55
N ILE A 147 -1.65 -2.95 -14.44
CA ILE A 147 -2.41 -4.13 -13.99
C ILE A 147 -3.83 -4.18 -14.55
N PHE A 148 -4.31 -3.12 -15.23
CA PHE A 148 -5.71 -3.03 -15.64
C PHE A 148 -6.12 -4.13 -16.62
N GLU A 149 -5.32 -4.39 -17.64
CA GLU A 149 -5.59 -5.47 -18.62
C GLU A 149 -5.61 -6.85 -17.96
N GLY A 150 -4.72 -7.07 -17.00
CA GLY A 150 -4.70 -8.31 -16.22
C GLY A 150 -5.92 -8.46 -15.33
N ILE A 151 -6.41 -7.38 -14.71
CA ILE A 151 -7.65 -7.37 -13.92
C ILE A 151 -8.85 -7.63 -14.82
N HIS A 152 -8.94 -6.96 -15.97
CA HIS A 152 -9.98 -7.16 -16.96
C HIS A 152 -10.07 -8.65 -17.35
N TYR A 153 -8.97 -9.24 -17.74
CA TYR A 153 -8.91 -10.67 -18.09
C TYR A 153 -9.35 -11.58 -16.92
N ALA A 154 -8.84 -11.34 -15.71
CA ALA A 154 -9.20 -12.13 -14.54
C ALA A 154 -10.70 -12.03 -14.22
N ARG A 155 -11.25 -10.81 -14.19
CA ARG A 155 -12.68 -10.59 -13.90
C ARG A 155 -13.60 -11.15 -14.97
N SER A 156 -13.25 -11.04 -16.25
CA SER A 156 -14.03 -11.62 -17.35
C SER A 156 -14.06 -13.15 -17.30
N ARG A 157 -12.99 -13.79 -16.83
CA ARG A 157 -12.93 -15.24 -16.58
C ARG A 157 -13.70 -15.67 -15.31
N GLY A 158 -14.04 -14.72 -14.45
CA GLY A 158 -14.75 -14.98 -13.19
C GLY A 158 -13.83 -15.12 -11.98
N ASP A 159 -12.54 -14.81 -12.11
CA ASP A 159 -11.58 -14.88 -11.01
C ASP A 159 -11.91 -13.87 -9.90
N ASN A 160 -11.71 -14.28 -8.67
CA ASN A 160 -11.75 -13.39 -7.52
C ASN A 160 -10.42 -12.65 -7.40
N VAL A 161 -10.49 -11.32 -7.36
CA VAL A 161 -9.33 -10.43 -7.40
C VAL A 161 -9.19 -9.65 -6.10
N ALA A 162 -7.98 -9.63 -5.54
CA ALA A 162 -7.62 -8.74 -4.44
C ALA A 162 -6.44 -7.85 -4.82
N ILE A 163 -6.57 -6.54 -4.59
CA ILE A 163 -5.45 -5.60 -4.60
C ILE A 163 -5.18 -5.18 -3.17
N VAL A 164 -3.99 -5.44 -2.68
CA VAL A 164 -3.68 -5.18 -1.27
C VAL A 164 -2.42 -4.36 -1.09
N SER A 165 -2.41 -3.56 -0.02
CA SER A 165 -1.22 -2.82 0.41
C SER A 165 -1.11 -2.85 1.93
N PRO A 166 0.08 -2.79 2.53
CA PRO A 166 0.21 -2.67 3.99
C PRO A 166 -0.26 -1.34 4.55
N ARG A 167 -0.53 -0.33 3.71
CA ARG A 167 -0.84 1.06 4.12
C ARG A 167 -2.22 1.51 3.67
N VAL A 168 -2.98 2.10 4.61
CA VAL A 168 -4.35 2.59 4.34
C VAL A 168 -4.38 3.72 3.32
N ASP A 169 -3.44 4.66 3.37
CA ASP A 169 -3.36 5.78 2.43
C ASP A 169 -3.15 5.31 0.98
N VAL A 170 -2.35 4.25 0.79
CA VAL A 170 -2.15 3.63 -0.53
C VAL A 170 -3.42 2.91 -1.00
N VAL A 171 -4.11 2.18 -0.10
CA VAL A 171 -5.39 1.52 -0.40
C VAL A 171 -6.42 2.54 -0.87
N ILE A 172 -6.53 3.68 -0.20
CA ILE A 172 -7.45 4.76 -0.59
C ILE A 172 -7.08 5.33 -1.97
N GLU A 173 -5.80 5.63 -2.21
CA GLU A 173 -5.32 6.16 -3.50
C GLU A 173 -5.59 5.18 -4.65
N ILE A 174 -5.22 3.91 -4.49
CA ILE A 174 -5.46 2.86 -5.49
C ILE A 174 -6.96 2.69 -5.72
N SER A 175 -7.78 2.68 -4.66
CA SER A 175 -9.22 2.48 -4.79
C SER A 175 -9.90 3.57 -5.62
N MET A 176 -9.47 4.82 -5.50
CA MET A 176 -10.00 5.91 -6.33
C MET A 176 -9.67 5.72 -7.80
N ARG A 177 -8.43 5.31 -8.13
CA ARG A 177 -8.00 5.07 -9.51
C ARG A 177 -8.70 3.86 -10.13
N ILE A 178 -8.76 2.74 -9.40
CA ILE A 178 -9.40 1.52 -9.88
C ILE A 178 -10.90 1.72 -10.05
N LYS A 179 -11.60 2.36 -9.10
CA LYS A 179 -13.04 2.64 -9.24
C LYS A 179 -13.35 3.59 -10.39
N LYS A 180 -12.47 4.55 -10.67
CA LYS A 180 -12.59 5.42 -11.85
C LYS A 180 -12.46 4.63 -13.14
N ALA A 181 -11.48 3.72 -13.21
CA ALA A 181 -11.21 2.93 -14.41
C ALA A 181 -12.26 1.83 -14.60
N PHE A 182 -12.62 1.08 -13.56
CA PHE A 182 -13.56 -0.04 -13.57
C PHE A 182 -14.92 0.39 -13.00
N SER A 183 -15.57 1.36 -13.61
CA SER A 183 -16.80 1.99 -13.07
C SER A 183 -18.01 1.03 -13.00
N SER A 184 -18.03 -0.04 -13.78
CA SER A 184 -19.07 -1.08 -13.77
C SER A 184 -18.84 -2.19 -12.75
N GLU A 185 -17.64 -2.28 -12.14
CA GLU A 185 -17.30 -3.33 -11.19
C GLU A 185 -17.77 -3.01 -9.76
N GLN A 186 -18.24 -4.05 -9.07
CA GLN A 186 -18.57 -4.00 -7.65
C GLN A 186 -17.32 -4.22 -6.81
N ILE A 187 -16.71 -3.14 -6.33
CA ILE A 187 -15.42 -3.17 -5.65
C ILE A 187 -15.58 -2.86 -4.16
N ASP A 188 -15.26 -3.83 -3.32
CA ASP A 188 -15.16 -3.66 -1.88
C ASP A 188 -13.84 -2.99 -1.49
N VAL A 189 -13.89 -1.92 -0.68
CA VAL A 189 -12.68 -1.25 -0.15
C VAL A 189 -12.62 -1.48 1.35
N LEU A 190 -11.66 -2.29 1.80
CA LEU A 190 -11.61 -2.81 3.16
C LEU A 190 -10.34 -2.37 3.90
N TYR A 191 -10.52 -1.57 4.95
CA TYR A 191 -9.49 -1.21 5.93
C TYR A 191 -10.16 -1.01 7.29
N GLN A 192 -9.43 -0.63 8.32
CA GLN A 192 -9.99 -0.43 9.66
C GLN A 192 -11.19 0.51 9.64
N GLY A 193 -12.31 0.09 10.19
CA GLY A 193 -13.57 0.85 10.24
C GLY A 193 -14.45 0.73 8.98
N GLN A 194 -14.02 0.02 7.93
CA GLN A 194 -14.83 -0.21 6.73
C GLN A 194 -15.48 -1.59 6.74
N THR A 195 -16.73 -1.64 6.25
CA THR A 195 -17.50 -2.87 6.10
C THR A 195 -17.61 -3.27 4.62
N GLN A 196 -17.78 -4.57 4.38
CA GLN A 196 -18.04 -5.11 3.05
C GLN A 196 -19.44 -4.68 2.57
N ARG A 197 -19.54 -4.31 1.31
CA ARG A 197 -20.79 -3.83 0.67
C ARG A 197 -21.27 -4.73 -0.47
N PHE A 198 -20.38 -5.54 -1.01
CA PHE A 198 -20.63 -6.45 -2.13
C PHE A 198 -20.21 -7.88 -1.76
N ASP A 199 -20.26 -8.78 -2.70
CA ASP A 199 -20.04 -10.22 -2.47
C ASP A 199 -18.56 -10.63 -2.33
N GLY A 200 -17.61 -9.69 -2.48
CA GLY A 200 -16.17 -9.90 -2.24
C GLY A 200 -15.37 -10.42 -3.45
N HIS A 201 -15.97 -10.45 -4.64
CA HIS A 201 -15.30 -10.93 -5.86
C HIS A 201 -14.14 -10.03 -6.33
N PHE A 202 -14.24 -8.73 -6.05
CA PHE A 202 -13.16 -7.78 -6.29
C PHE A 202 -12.98 -6.89 -5.06
N ILE A 203 -11.84 -7.01 -4.40
CA ILE A 203 -11.54 -6.19 -3.22
C ILE A 203 -10.27 -5.37 -3.40
N ILE A 204 -10.24 -4.21 -2.74
CA ILE A 204 -9.04 -3.41 -2.53
C ILE A 204 -8.89 -3.21 -1.03
N SER A 205 -7.79 -3.69 -0.42
CA SER A 205 -7.76 -3.72 1.04
C SER A 205 -6.36 -3.55 1.63
N THR A 206 -6.30 -3.34 2.95
CA THR A 206 -5.05 -3.56 3.67
C THR A 206 -4.77 -5.06 3.78
N VAL A 207 -3.47 -5.44 3.78
CA VAL A 207 -3.06 -6.86 3.88
C VAL A 207 -3.66 -7.54 5.11
N HIS A 208 -3.83 -6.82 6.23
CA HIS A 208 -4.47 -7.37 7.44
C HIS A 208 -5.90 -7.87 7.21
N GLN A 209 -6.64 -7.29 6.26
CA GLN A 209 -8.00 -7.75 5.97
C GLN A 209 -8.03 -9.13 5.31
N LEU A 210 -6.91 -9.58 4.71
CA LEU A 210 -6.81 -10.92 4.13
C LEU A 210 -6.95 -12.03 5.18
N TYR A 211 -6.66 -11.77 6.46
CA TYR A 211 -6.94 -12.74 7.54
C TYR A 211 -8.40 -13.22 7.58
N ARG A 212 -9.32 -12.39 7.07
CA ARG A 212 -10.75 -12.72 7.04
C ARG A 212 -11.16 -13.55 5.82
N PHE A 213 -10.25 -13.80 4.86
CA PHE A 213 -10.53 -14.59 3.66
C PHE A 213 -9.83 -15.94 3.71
N LYS A 214 -10.46 -16.95 3.15
CA LYS A 214 -9.97 -18.33 3.13
C LYS A 214 -10.14 -18.93 1.73
N HIS A 215 -9.00 -19.24 1.07
CA HIS A 215 -8.96 -19.90 -0.25
C HIS A 215 -9.95 -19.28 -1.26
N HIS A 216 -9.94 -17.95 -1.35
CA HIS A 216 -10.94 -17.22 -2.13
C HIS A 216 -10.39 -16.59 -3.40
N PHE A 217 -9.20 -16.02 -3.37
CA PHE A 217 -8.67 -15.25 -4.49
C PHE A 217 -7.86 -16.09 -5.46
N ASP A 218 -8.16 -15.90 -6.75
CA ASP A 218 -7.41 -16.45 -7.88
C ASP A 218 -6.22 -15.54 -8.23
N LEU A 219 -6.40 -14.21 -8.04
CA LEU A 219 -5.38 -13.19 -8.27
C LEU A 219 -5.23 -12.29 -7.04
N ILE A 220 -4.02 -12.21 -6.49
CA ILE A 220 -3.68 -11.21 -5.47
C ILE A 220 -2.55 -10.31 -5.99
N ILE A 221 -2.81 -9.02 -6.07
CA ILE A 221 -1.84 -7.98 -6.42
C ILE A 221 -1.45 -7.27 -5.14
N VAL A 222 -0.16 -7.31 -4.78
CA VAL A 222 0.37 -6.70 -3.56
C VAL A 222 1.18 -5.47 -3.93
N ASP A 223 0.66 -4.28 -3.65
CA ASP A 223 1.43 -3.05 -3.84
C ASP A 223 2.23 -2.69 -2.59
N GLU A 224 3.40 -2.10 -2.81
CA GLU A 224 4.36 -1.75 -1.75
C GLU A 224 4.75 -2.93 -0.85
N VAL A 225 5.04 -4.08 -1.44
CA VAL A 225 5.42 -5.30 -0.70
C VAL A 225 6.64 -5.09 0.24
N ASP A 226 7.43 -4.07 0.00
CA ASP A 226 8.58 -3.65 0.80
C ASP A 226 8.23 -2.75 2.00
N ALA A 227 6.96 -2.35 2.15
CA ALA A 227 6.56 -1.47 3.22
C ALA A 227 6.29 -2.21 4.53
N PHE A 228 6.58 -1.52 5.65
CA PHE A 228 6.19 -1.97 6.98
C PHE A 228 4.63 -1.96 7.12
N PRO A 229 4.01 -2.92 7.82
CA PRO A 229 4.63 -4.06 8.53
C PRO A 229 4.91 -5.30 7.66
N LEU A 230 4.40 -5.39 6.43
CA LEU A 230 4.41 -6.60 5.61
C LEU A 230 5.82 -7.18 5.41
N VAL A 231 6.80 -6.32 5.18
CA VAL A 231 8.20 -6.76 4.92
C VAL A 231 8.84 -7.50 6.10
N MET A 232 8.35 -7.26 7.33
CA MET A 232 8.90 -7.82 8.56
C MET A 232 7.98 -8.84 9.24
N ASP A 233 6.72 -8.88 8.88
CA ASP A 233 5.70 -9.73 9.51
C ASP A 233 5.39 -10.94 8.65
N HIS A 234 5.95 -12.10 9.07
CA HIS A 234 5.75 -13.37 8.39
C HIS A 234 4.27 -13.81 8.38
N SER A 235 3.52 -13.51 9.43
CA SER A 235 2.11 -13.88 9.49
C SER A 235 1.25 -13.11 8.49
N LEU A 236 1.62 -11.85 8.18
CA LEU A 236 0.98 -11.09 7.10
C LEU A 236 1.35 -11.63 5.70
N GLN A 237 2.57 -12.15 5.54
CA GLN A 237 2.97 -12.80 4.28
C GLN A 237 2.19 -14.12 4.10
N GLU A 238 2.01 -14.90 5.16
CA GLU A 238 1.18 -16.11 5.17
C GLU A 238 -0.31 -15.81 4.90
N ALA A 239 -0.83 -14.65 5.36
CA ALA A 239 -2.20 -14.25 5.11
C ALA A 239 -2.52 -14.15 3.60
N ILE A 240 -1.55 -13.72 2.79
CA ILE A 240 -1.68 -13.67 1.33
C ILE A 240 -1.90 -15.10 0.79
N THR A 241 -1.06 -16.04 1.20
CA THR A 241 -1.17 -17.44 0.77
C THR A 241 -2.47 -18.10 1.24
N HIS A 242 -2.88 -17.87 2.49
CA HIS A 242 -4.12 -18.46 3.03
C HIS A 242 -5.40 -17.87 2.44
N ALA A 243 -5.35 -16.65 1.95
CA ALA A 243 -6.47 -16.03 1.24
C ALA A 243 -6.57 -16.51 -0.22
N SER A 244 -5.47 -17.01 -0.80
CA SER A 244 -5.41 -17.51 -2.17
C SER A 244 -5.98 -18.92 -2.29
N LYS A 245 -6.54 -19.23 -3.46
CA LYS A 245 -6.88 -20.61 -3.86
C LYS A 245 -5.61 -21.46 -4.08
N ALA A 246 -5.78 -22.76 -4.29
CA ALA A 246 -4.67 -23.65 -4.60
C ALA A 246 -3.97 -23.25 -5.90
N THR A 247 -4.74 -22.98 -6.96
CA THR A 247 -4.25 -22.38 -8.22
C THR A 247 -4.48 -20.90 -8.16
N HIS A 248 -3.40 -20.11 -8.20
CA HIS A 248 -3.46 -18.66 -8.04
C HIS A 248 -2.28 -17.94 -8.69
N CYS A 249 -2.44 -16.65 -8.92
CA CYS A 249 -1.37 -15.76 -9.36
C CYS A 249 -1.12 -14.67 -8.30
N HIS A 250 0.15 -14.42 -7.98
CA HIS A 250 0.56 -13.27 -7.18
C HIS A 250 1.39 -12.29 -8.01
N ILE A 251 1.01 -11.03 -7.99
CA ILE A 251 1.80 -9.94 -8.57
C ILE A 251 2.29 -9.03 -7.43
N PHE A 252 3.58 -9.10 -7.13
CA PHE A 252 4.20 -8.26 -6.11
C PHE A 252 4.77 -7.00 -6.75
N MET A 253 4.30 -5.82 -6.36
CA MET A 253 4.74 -4.55 -6.91
C MET A 253 5.58 -3.77 -5.90
N THR A 254 6.72 -3.26 -6.32
CA THR A 254 7.61 -2.46 -5.46
C THR A 254 8.62 -1.66 -6.26
N ALA A 255 9.12 -0.56 -5.68
CA ALA A 255 10.28 0.16 -6.18
C ALA A 255 11.60 -0.27 -5.49
N THR A 256 11.52 -1.05 -4.42
CA THR A 256 12.68 -1.48 -3.62
C THR A 256 12.49 -2.93 -3.14
N PRO A 257 12.61 -3.92 -4.04
CA PRO A 257 12.29 -5.30 -3.72
C PRO A 257 13.13 -5.83 -2.55
N PRO A 258 12.49 -6.46 -1.53
CA PRO A 258 13.18 -7.07 -0.42
C PRO A 258 14.07 -8.22 -0.88
N ARG A 259 15.28 -8.32 -0.31
CA ARG A 259 16.25 -9.36 -0.70
C ARG A 259 15.72 -10.78 -0.51
N HIS A 260 14.97 -11.03 0.55
CA HIS A 260 14.40 -12.35 0.82
C HIS A 260 13.35 -12.76 -0.22
N LEU A 261 12.61 -11.79 -0.77
CA LEU A 261 11.65 -12.04 -1.84
C LEU A 261 12.39 -12.34 -3.16
N LEU A 262 13.39 -11.53 -3.52
CA LEU A 262 14.19 -11.77 -4.73
C LEU A 262 14.93 -13.12 -4.71
N LYS A 263 15.39 -13.57 -3.53
CA LYS A 263 16.06 -14.88 -3.40
C LYS A 263 15.15 -16.09 -3.64
N LYS A 264 13.83 -15.93 -3.48
CA LYS A 264 12.82 -16.96 -3.70
C LYS A 264 12.32 -17.01 -5.15
N MET A 265 12.71 -16.06 -5.99
CA MET A 265 12.21 -15.91 -7.36
C MET A 265 13.32 -16.19 -8.37
N ASN A 266 12.94 -16.75 -9.52
CA ASN A 266 13.85 -16.83 -10.66
C ASN A 266 14.02 -15.43 -11.30
N PRO A 267 15.16 -15.14 -11.93
CA PRO A 267 15.34 -13.87 -12.64
C PRO A 267 14.26 -13.57 -13.69
N SER A 268 13.72 -14.60 -14.35
CA SER A 268 12.62 -14.50 -15.33
C SER A 268 11.28 -14.08 -14.71
N ASP A 269 11.14 -14.19 -13.39
CA ASP A 269 9.93 -13.82 -12.68
C ASP A 269 9.95 -12.37 -12.18
N VAL A 270 11.04 -11.65 -12.49
CA VAL A 270 11.21 -10.25 -12.11
C VAL A 270 11.09 -9.35 -13.34
N ILE A 271 9.95 -8.66 -13.45
CA ILE A 271 9.70 -7.65 -14.49
C ILE A 271 10.32 -6.34 -14.01
N THR A 272 11.43 -5.90 -14.63
CA THR A 272 12.14 -4.67 -14.21
C THR A 272 11.81 -3.49 -15.12
N LEU A 273 11.24 -2.44 -14.54
CA LEU A 273 10.96 -1.16 -15.18
C LEU A 273 11.82 -0.05 -14.58
N PRO A 274 12.93 0.29 -15.22
CA PRO A 274 13.90 1.25 -14.71
C PRO A 274 13.54 2.71 -14.99
N ALA A 275 12.54 2.99 -15.84
CA ALA A 275 12.18 4.34 -16.25
C ALA A 275 10.80 4.76 -15.73
N ARG A 276 10.60 6.07 -15.62
CA ARG A 276 9.30 6.69 -15.34
C ARG A 276 8.48 6.82 -16.62
N TYR A 277 7.16 6.93 -16.51
CA TYR A 277 6.28 7.06 -17.67
C TYR A 277 6.61 8.26 -18.56
N HIS A 278 7.13 9.36 -17.98
CA HIS A 278 7.49 10.59 -18.70
C HIS A 278 8.94 10.63 -19.21
N ARG A 279 9.65 9.50 -19.22
CA ARG A 279 11.00 9.29 -19.78
C ARG A 279 12.13 10.11 -19.13
N GLN A 280 11.87 10.87 -18.06
CA GLN A 280 12.92 11.60 -17.36
C GLN A 280 13.69 10.69 -16.39
N PRO A 281 15.01 10.87 -16.25
CA PRO A 281 15.81 10.08 -15.33
C PRO A 281 15.40 10.30 -13.88
N LEU A 282 15.70 9.31 -13.04
CA LEU A 282 15.53 9.45 -11.60
C LEU A 282 16.56 10.47 -11.06
N PRO A 283 16.16 11.37 -10.15
CA PRO A 283 17.07 12.34 -9.58
C PRO A 283 18.09 11.67 -8.66
N VAL A 284 19.37 11.88 -8.95
CA VAL A 284 20.47 11.31 -8.17
C VAL A 284 20.73 12.17 -6.92
N PRO A 285 20.70 11.59 -5.72
CA PRO A 285 20.91 12.34 -4.48
C PRO A 285 22.32 12.99 -4.41
N ARG A 286 22.36 14.24 -3.95
CA ARG A 286 23.58 14.94 -3.57
C ARG A 286 23.80 14.78 -2.07
N PHE A 287 25.02 14.51 -1.64
CA PHE A 287 25.39 14.36 -0.23
C PHE A 287 26.05 15.65 0.24
N LYS A 288 25.69 16.11 1.45
CA LYS A 288 26.30 17.27 2.07
C LYS A 288 26.50 17.02 3.55
N TYR A 289 27.72 17.20 4.03
CA TYR A 289 28.00 17.17 5.47
C TYR A 289 27.22 18.29 6.16
N PHE A 290 26.46 17.92 7.19
CA PHE A 290 25.64 18.86 7.95
C PHE A 290 25.25 18.25 9.29
N LYS A 291 25.75 18.84 10.38
CA LYS A 291 25.36 18.46 11.73
C LYS A 291 24.17 19.27 12.17
N LEU A 292 23.02 18.62 12.29
CA LEU A 292 21.77 19.29 12.66
C LEU A 292 21.82 19.70 14.14
N LYS A 293 21.65 21.01 14.41
CA LYS A 293 21.60 21.59 15.76
C LYS A 293 20.16 21.88 16.16
N GLN A 294 19.65 21.15 17.16
CA GLN A 294 18.25 21.20 17.58
C GLN A 294 17.77 22.58 18.06
N HIS A 295 18.68 23.35 18.70
CA HIS A 295 18.30 24.58 19.40
C HIS A 295 18.64 25.87 18.62
N LYS A 296 19.17 25.78 17.40
CA LYS A 296 19.57 26.96 16.62
C LYS A 296 19.06 26.85 15.18
N ILE A 297 18.62 27.98 14.63
CA ILE A 297 18.42 28.10 13.20
C ILE A 297 19.78 28.03 12.53
N GLN A 298 19.91 27.12 11.57
CA GLN A 298 21.16 26.99 10.82
C GLN A 298 21.02 27.70 9.47
N TYR A 299 21.78 28.76 9.32
CA TYR A 299 21.72 29.64 8.16
C TYR A 299 21.89 28.92 6.83
N ALA A 300 22.73 27.88 6.78
CA ALA A 300 22.92 27.08 5.57
C ALA A 300 21.67 26.35 5.10
N LEU A 301 20.86 25.79 6.03
CA LEU A 301 19.57 25.14 5.69
C LEU A 301 18.52 26.22 5.37
N LEU A 302 18.45 27.28 6.16
CA LEU A 302 17.54 28.41 5.93
C LEU A 302 17.74 29.03 4.54
N LYS A 303 19.00 29.25 4.12
CA LYS A 303 19.35 29.78 2.79
C LYS A 303 18.85 28.88 1.67
N ILE A 304 18.96 27.56 1.82
CA ILE A 304 18.42 26.59 0.83
C ILE A 304 16.90 26.73 0.76
N LEU A 305 16.19 26.71 1.90
CA LEU A 305 14.74 26.81 1.94
C LEU A 305 14.22 28.14 1.36
N LYS A 306 14.84 29.26 1.75
CA LYS A 306 14.48 30.60 1.18
C LYS A 306 14.73 30.63 -0.34
N LYS A 307 15.82 30.02 -0.84
CA LYS A 307 16.05 29.91 -2.29
C LYS A 307 14.95 29.13 -2.99
N GLN A 308 14.51 27.99 -2.44
CA GLN A 308 13.43 27.19 -3.02
C GLN A 308 12.12 27.97 -3.06
N ILE A 309 11.80 28.71 -2.01
CA ILE A 309 10.61 29.59 -1.96
C ILE A 309 10.68 30.66 -3.06
N LEU A 310 11.81 31.33 -3.20
CA LEU A 310 12.02 32.38 -4.23
C LEU A 310 11.92 31.83 -5.66
N THR A 311 12.23 30.55 -5.87
CA THR A 311 12.10 29.88 -7.17
C THR A 311 10.76 29.17 -7.34
N GLU A 312 9.77 29.46 -6.49
CA GLU A 312 8.41 28.87 -6.49
C GLU A 312 8.41 27.34 -6.44
N ARG A 313 9.38 26.76 -5.73
CA ARG A 313 9.48 25.31 -5.53
C ARG A 313 8.94 24.91 -4.17
N TYR A 314 8.35 23.74 -4.12
CA TYR A 314 7.88 23.13 -2.87
C TYR A 314 8.97 22.24 -2.29
N THR A 315 9.12 22.22 -0.97
CA THR A 315 10.18 21.43 -0.33
C THR A 315 9.63 20.56 0.79
N LEU A 316 9.85 19.25 0.68
CA LEU A 316 9.69 18.33 1.82
C LEU A 316 11.04 18.17 2.53
N VAL A 317 11.06 18.44 3.82
CA VAL A 317 12.24 18.22 4.68
C VAL A 317 11.93 17.04 5.59
N PHE A 318 12.64 15.93 5.37
CA PHE A 318 12.47 14.71 6.13
C PHE A 318 13.39 14.68 7.35
N PHE A 319 12.82 14.34 8.49
CA PHE A 319 13.51 14.15 9.76
C PHE A 319 13.38 12.70 10.22
N ASP A 320 14.37 12.21 10.92
CA ASP A 320 14.41 10.87 11.50
C ASP A 320 13.57 10.74 12.78
N ASN A 321 13.22 11.88 13.41
CA ASN A 321 12.54 11.92 14.70
C ASN A 321 11.49 13.03 14.75
N ILE A 322 10.29 12.71 15.32
CA ILE A 322 9.16 13.63 15.44
C ILE A 322 9.50 14.83 16.33
N ASN A 323 10.16 14.61 17.47
CA ASN A 323 10.50 15.69 18.41
C ASN A 323 11.49 16.67 17.79
N LEU A 324 12.50 16.13 17.10
CA LEU A 324 13.48 16.94 16.35
C LEU A 324 12.79 17.78 15.28
N MET A 325 11.88 17.19 14.53
CA MET A 325 11.08 17.87 13.51
C MET A 325 10.25 19.02 14.11
N LYS A 326 9.51 18.75 15.21
CA LYS A 326 8.69 19.77 15.91
C LYS A 326 9.57 20.91 16.45
N THR A 327 10.70 20.59 17.07
CA THR A 327 11.65 21.60 17.57
C THR A 327 12.19 22.46 16.43
N ALA A 328 12.60 21.85 15.32
CA ALA A 328 13.03 22.58 14.13
C ALA A 328 11.88 23.46 13.58
N TYR A 329 10.66 22.92 13.47
CA TYR A 329 9.50 23.68 13.00
C TYR A 329 9.29 24.98 13.80
N HIS A 330 9.23 24.89 15.12
CA HIS A 330 9.02 26.09 15.98
C HIS A 330 10.09 27.17 15.80
N ARG A 331 11.32 26.78 15.43
CA ARG A 331 12.40 27.72 15.15
C ARG A 331 12.27 28.34 13.77
N TYR A 332 12.17 27.49 12.73
CA TYR A 332 12.15 27.95 11.35
C TYR A 332 10.84 28.66 10.96
N LYS A 333 9.72 28.40 11.65
CA LYS A 333 8.43 29.09 11.42
C LYS A 333 8.53 30.61 11.61
N LYS A 334 9.45 31.09 12.45
CA LYS A 334 9.70 32.52 12.65
C LYS A 334 10.31 33.19 11.41
N GLU A 335 11.02 32.41 10.58
CA GLU A 335 11.73 32.88 9.37
C GLU A 335 11.01 32.55 8.07
N ILE A 336 10.11 31.55 8.10
CA ILE A 336 9.40 31.02 6.93
C ILE A 336 7.92 30.94 7.27
N THR A 337 7.12 31.87 6.76
CA THR A 337 5.68 31.93 7.01
C THR A 337 4.91 30.81 6.32
N SER A 338 5.36 30.38 5.13
CA SER A 338 4.79 29.28 4.34
C SER A 338 5.26 27.88 4.78
N LEU A 339 5.70 27.72 6.05
CA LEU A 339 6.17 26.44 6.63
C LEU A 339 5.07 25.81 7.48
N THR A 340 4.89 24.49 7.31
CA THR A 340 4.10 23.64 8.20
C THR A 340 4.83 22.33 8.51
N TYR A 341 4.22 21.44 9.33
CA TYR A 341 4.75 20.10 9.58
C TYR A 341 3.63 19.05 9.58
N VAL A 342 4.01 17.81 9.24
CA VAL A 342 3.09 16.66 9.19
C VAL A 342 3.80 15.40 9.69
N TYR A 343 3.13 14.61 10.53
CA TYR A 343 3.61 13.31 11.01
C TYR A 343 2.45 12.30 11.14
N SER A 344 2.72 11.04 11.51
CA SER A 344 1.76 9.94 11.48
C SER A 344 0.50 10.16 12.34
N GLU A 345 0.69 10.73 13.52
CA GLU A 345 -0.38 10.96 14.53
C GLU A 345 -0.94 12.39 14.48
N ASP A 346 -0.63 13.16 13.43
CA ASP A 346 -1.15 14.52 13.26
C ASP A 346 -2.64 14.46 12.87
N ALA A 347 -3.51 14.93 13.76
CA ALA A 347 -4.96 14.96 13.53
C ALA A 347 -5.34 15.77 12.27
N LEU A 348 -4.59 16.84 11.97
CA LEU A 348 -4.79 17.70 10.81
C LEU A 348 -3.98 17.28 9.57
N ARG A 349 -3.48 16.05 9.54
CA ARG A 349 -2.61 15.56 8.48
C ARG A 349 -3.20 15.73 7.08
N PHE A 350 -4.46 15.33 6.90
CA PHE A 350 -5.12 15.39 5.59
C PHE A 350 -5.34 16.82 5.12
N GLU A 351 -5.72 17.71 6.02
CA GLU A 351 -5.95 19.12 5.77
C GLU A 351 -4.65 19.83 5.38
N LYS A 352 -3.57 19.60 6.13
CA LYS A 352 -2.25 20.17 5.83
C LYS A 352 -1.67 19.68 4.50
N VAL A 353 -1.87 18.40 4.16
CA VAL A 353 -1.46 17.86 2.87
C VAL A 353 -2.30 18.45 1.73
N LYS A 354 -3.60 18.68 1.95
CA LYS A 354 -4.47 19.36 1.01
C LYS A 354 -4.04 20.83 0.82
N ALA A 355 -3.78 21.54 1.91
CA ALA A 355 -3.28 22.92 1.90
C ALA A 355 -1.95 23.06 1.14
N LEU A 356 -1.02 22.10 1.31
CA LEU A 356 0.20 22.06 0.49
C LEU A 356 -0.12 21.94 -1.01
N ARG A 357 -1.05 21.04 -1.39
CA ARG A 357 -1.44 20.88 -2.79
C ARG A 357 -2.09 22.15 -3.38
N ASN A 358 -2.77 22.92 -2.56
CA ASN A 358 -3.37 24.20 -2.94
C ASN A 358 -2.35 25.34 -2.99
N GLY A 359 -1.11 25.15 -2.52
CA GLY A 359 -0.07 26.17 -2.50
C GLY A 359 -0.02 27.04 -1.25
N ASP A 360 -0.85 26.74 -0.22
CA ASP A 360 -0.90 27.53 1.04
C ASP A 360 0.42 27.39 1.84
N TYR A 361 1.15 26.29 1.64
CA TYR A 361 2.48 26.04 2.20
C TYR A 361 3.47 25.68 1.10
N GLN A 362 4.69 26.19 1.19
CA GLN A 362 5.78 25.84 0.26
C GLN A 362 6.79 24.90 0.90
N VAL A 363 6.87 24.86 2.23
CA VAL A 363 7.79 23.97 2.96
C VAL A 363 7.01 23.11 3.95
N ILE A 364 7.23 21.81 3.91
CA ILE A 364 6.72 20.87 4.92
C ILE A 364 7.88 20.16 5.59
N PHE A 365 7.92 20.21 6.93
CA PHE A 365 8.73 19.34 7.75
C PHE A 365 7.96 18.06 8.04
N THR A 366 8.57 16.91 7.82
CA THR A 366 7.88 15.63 7.92
C THR A 366 8.82 14.51 8.39
N THR A 367 8.23 13.38 8.72
CA THR A 367 8.93 12.11 8.91
C THR A 367 8.64 11.18 7.71
N THR A 368 8.92 9.90 7.80
CA THR A 368 8.70 8.92 6.73
C THR A 368 7.25 8.81 6.24
N ILE A 369 6.31 9.52 6.88
CA ILE A 369 4.89 9.45 6.50
C ILE A 369 4.62 9.94 5.06
N LEU A 370 5.35 10.94 4.58
CA LEU A 370 5.23 11.45 3.21
C LEU A 370 6.22 10.83 2.22
N GLU A 371 6.95 9.79 2.61
CA GLU A 371 7.81 9.04 1.68
C GLU A 371 6.98 8.27 0.62
N ARG A 372 5.66 8.10 0.84
CA ARG A 372 4.72 7.39 -0.05
C ARG A 372 3.41 8.17 -0.15
N GLY A 373 2.60 7.90 -1.19
CA GLY A 373 1.24 8.46 -1.33
C GLY A 373 1.14 9.97 -1.62
N PHE A 374 2.26 10.69 -1.87
CA PHE A 374 2.23 12.13 -2.16
C PHE A 374 2.92 12.46 -3.48
N THR A 375 2.29 13.29 -4.32
CA THR A 375 2.83 13.71 -5.63
C THR A 375 2.48 15.18 -5.86
N MET A 376 3.46 15.97 -6.25
CA MET A 376 3.31 17.40 -6.56
C MET A 376 4.34 17.82 -7.62
N ALA A 377 3.99 18.81 -8.46
CA ALA A 377 4.94 19.46 -9.36
C ALA A 377 5.94 20.32 -8.58
N LYS A 378 7.07 20.67 -9.18
CA LYS A 378 8.10 21.52 -8.61
C LYS A 378 8.56 21.12 -7.21
N LEU A 379 8.54 19.81 -6.89
CA LEU A 379 8.85 19.30 -5.58
C LEU A 379 10.34 18.98 -5.43
N ASP A 380 10.95 19.48 -4.37
CA ASP A 380 12.30 19.17 -3.92
C ASP A 380 12.27 18.40 -2.59
N VAL A 381 13.31 17.63 -2.29
CA VAL A 381 13.42 16.93 -1.02
C VAL A 381 14.79 17.16 -0.37
N ILE A 382 14.75 17.35 0.95
CA ILE A 382 15.92 17.42 1.81
C ILE A 382 15.74 16.36 2.90
N VAL A 383 16.75 15.55 3.16
CA VAL A 383 16.72 14.54 4.23
C VAL A 383 17.75 14.95 5.27
N CYS A 384 17.30 15.35 6.45
CA CYS A 384 18.14 15.61 7.61
C CYS A 384 18.53 14.29 8.29
N ASN A 385 19.74 14.19 8.83
CA ASN A 385 20.27 12.96 9.44
C ASN A 385 20.12 11.73 8.53
N SER A 386 20.40 11.92 7.23
CA SER A 386 20.18 10.88 6.22
C SER A 386 20.92 9.56 6.49
N GLN A 387 21.96 9.59 7.33
CA GLN A 387 22.72 8.40 7.78
C GLN A 387 21.87 7.41 8.59
N ILE A 388 20.75 7.85 9.17
CA ILE A 388 19.85 7.01 10.00
C ILE A 388 18.84 6.25 9.13
N PHE A 389 18.53 6.77 7.94
CA PHE A 389 17.53 6.18 7.07
C PHE A 389 18.05 4.91 6.37
N ASN A 390 17.18 3.93 6.20
CA ASN A 390 17.49 2.75 5.43
C ASN A 390 17.47 3.03 3.90
N LYS A 391 18.04 2.10 3.12
CA LYS A 391 18.13 2.22 1.65
C LYS A 391 16.75 2.43 0.98
N SER A 392 15.73 1.70 1.41
CA SER A 392 14.39 1.75 0.81
C SER A 392 13.75 3.12 1.01
N ALA A 393 13.75 3.65 2.23
CA ALA A 393 13.24 4.98 2.54
C ALA A 393 13.95 6.07 1.70
N LEU A 394 15.27 6.03 1.61
CA LEU A 394 16.04 7.00 0.82
C LEU A 394 15.69 6.98 -0.67
N ILE A 395 15.48 5.80 -1.26
CA ILE A 395 15.04 5.66 -2.66
C ILE A 395 13.62 6.17 -2.83
N GLN A 396 12.70 5.84 -1.93
CA GLN A 396 11.31 6.29 -1.97
C GLN A 396 11.20 7.81 -1.84
N ILE A 397 11.96 8.41 -0.92
CA ILE A 397 12.03 9.85 -0.71
C ILE A 397 12.61 10.55 -1.96
N ALA A 398 13.75 10.08 -2.47
CA ALA A 398 14.35 10.61 -3.70
C ALA A 398 13.36 10.54 -4.88
N GLY A 399 12.60 9.46 -4.94
CA GLY A 399 11.59 9.24 -5.96
C GLY A 399 10.38 10.19 -5.91
N ARG A 400 10.26 11.09 -4.93
CA ARG A 400 9.22 12.13 -4.88
C ARG A 400 9.48 13.28 -5.85
N VAL A 401 10.73 13.55 -6.15
CA VAL A 401 11.18 14.64 -7.02
C VAL A 401 11.02 14.26 -8.49
N VAL A 402 10.74 15.23 -9.37
CA VAL A 402 10.57 15.04 -10.83
C VAL A 402 9.48 14.00 -11.16
N ARG A 403 8.27 14.16 -10.64
CA ARG A 403 7.17 13.23 -10.93
C ARG A 403 6.23 13.67 -12.05
N LYS A 404 6.34 14.92 -12.47
CA LYS A 404 5.55 15.48 -13.58
C LYS A 404 6.45 15.89 -14.72
N ILE A 405 5.94 15.78 -15.94
CA ILE A 405 6.67 16.06 -17.17
C ILE A 405 7.08 17.54 -17.31
N GLU A 406 6.26 18.42 -16.75
CA GLU A 406 6.44 19.88 -16.81
C GLU A 406 7.66 20.38 -16.02
N GLU A 407 8.24 19.52 -15.16
CA GLU A 407 9.35 19.88 -14.27
C GLU A 407 10.43 18.80 -14.24
N PRO A 408 11.30 18.78 -15.27
CA PRO A 408 12.29 17.71 -15.43
C PRO A 408 13.45 17.76 -14.43
N THR A 409 13.57 18.83 -13.64
CA THR A 409 14.65 19.04 -12.67
C THR A 409 14.13 19.14 -11.24
N GLY A 410 14.97 18.77 -10.28
CA GLY A 410 14.66 18.93 -8.87
C GLY A 410 15.80 18.54 -7.94
N LEU A 411 15.79 19.08 -6.72
CA LEU A 411 16.82 18.86 -5.71
C LEU A 411 16.47 17.64 -4.86
N VAL A 412 17.43 16.70 -4.80
CA VAL A 412 17.47 15.65 -3.77
C VAL A 412 18.75 15.84 -2.97
N LEU A 413 18.62 16.30 -1.73
CA LEU A 413 19.75 16.62 -0.87
C LEU A 413 19.71 15.76 0.41
N PHE A 414 20.75 14.97 0.60
CA PHE A 414 20.96 14.18 1.81
C PHE A 414 21.97 14.87 2.71
N LEU A 415 21.48 15.42 3.82
CA LEU A 415 22.26 16.05 4.88
C LEU A 415 22.67 14.98 5.89
N HIS A 416 23.98 14.86 6.20
CA HIS A 416 24.53 13.78 7.02
C HIS A 416 25.70 14.23 7.87
N GLU A 417 25.96 13.52 8.97
CA GLU A 417 27.18 13.67 9.80
C GLU A 417 28.25 12.63 9.44
N GLY A 418 27.93 11.67 8.59
CA GLY A 418 28.83 10.65 8.05
C GLY A 418 28.10 9.88 6.94
N ILE A 419 28.82 9.50 5.88
CA ILE A 419 28.27 8.71 4.78
C ILE A 419 28.13 7.25 5.22
N THR A 420 26.97 6.66 5.02
CA THR A 420 26.66 5.26 5.39
C THR A 420 26.45 4.36 4.17
N LEU A 421 26.58 3.04 4.37
CA LEU A 421 26.32 2.06 3.32
C LEU A 421 24.90 2.15 2.74
N PRO A 422 23.82 2.34 3.54
CA PRO A 422 22.49 2.58 3.00
C PRO A 422 22.42 3.77 2.03
N MET A 423 23.07 4.89 2.33
CA MET A 423 23.14 6.07 1.47
C MET A 423 23.81 5.76 0.13
N LEU A 424 25.00 5.13 0.19
CA LEU A 424 25.75 4.74 -1.02
C LEU A 424 24.96 3.74 -1.87
N LYS A 425 24.34 2.73 -1.23
CA LYS A 425 23.52 1.74 -1.92
C LYS A 425 22.25 2.34 -2.53
N ALA A 426 21.63 3.34 -1.88
CA ALA A 426 20.48 4.05 -2.43
C ALA A 426 20.87 4.85 -3.68
N ARG A 427 21.96 5.65 -3.59
CA ARG A 427 22.48 6.41 -4.74
C ARG A 427 22.87 5.49 -5.90
N LYS A 428 23.60 4.40 -5.62
CA LYS A 428 24.00 3.43 -6.64
C LYS A 428 22.76 2.80 -7.32
N ALA A 429 21.76 2.37 -6.56
CA ALA A 429 20.56 1.78 -7.14
C ALA A 429 19.80 2.74 -8.08
N ILE A 430 19.77 4.03 -7.76
CA ILE A 430 19.19 5.06 -8.64
C ILE A 430 20.01 5.21 -9.92
N ILE A 431 21.34 5.25 -9.81
CA ILE A 431 22.24 5.35 -10.98
C ILE A 431 22.10 4.09 -11.85
N ASP A 432 22.13 2.90 -11.26
CA ASP A 432 22.01 1.63 -11.97
C ASP A 432 20.68 1.55 -12.76
N MET A 433 19.56 2.04 -12.17
CA MET A 433 18.27 2.13 -12.85
C MET A 433 18.30 3.12 -14.03
N ASN A 434 18.89 4.31 -13.85
CA ASN A 434 19.04 5.26 -14.95
C ASN A 434 19.89 4.68 -16.10
N GLN A 435 20.99 4.00 -15.80
CA GLN A 435 21.82 3.34 -16.79
C GLN A 435 21.06 2.23 -17.54
N LEU A 436 20.29 1.42 -16.81
CA LEU A 436 19.46 0.38 -17.41
C LEU A 436 18.36 0.97 -18.32
N ALA A 437 17.77 2.09 -17.88
CA ALA A 437 16.76 2.80 -18.68
C ALA A 437 17.33 3.38 -19.97
N LEU A 438 18.53 3.97 -19.92
CA LEU A 438 19.28 4.43 -21.09
C LEU A 438 19.59 3.27 -22.04
N LYS A 439 20.12 2.16 -21.53
CA LYS A 439 20.40 0.95 -22.32
C LYS A 439 19.17 0.42 -23.05
N LYS A 440 17.99 0.51 -22.42
CA LYS A 440 16.71 0.10 -23.00
C LYS A 440 16.07 1.18 -23.89
N LYS A 441 16.68 2.35 -24.04
CA LYS A 441 16.14 3.52 -24.75
C LYS A 441 14.77 4.01 -24.23
N TRP A 442 14.53 3.81 -22.93
CA TRP A 442 13.29 4.23 -22.26
C TRP A 442 13.40 5.59 -21.56
N ILE A 443 14.59 6.17 -21.51
CA ILE A 443 14.83 7.58 -21.17
C ILE A 443 15.75 8.19 -22.21
N ASP A 444 15.64 9.50 -22.37
CA ASP A 444 16.51 10.28 -23.23
C ASP A 444 17.84 10.56 -22.50
N GLY A 445 18.95 10.55 -23.25
CA GLY A 445 20.31 10.75 -22.72
C GLY A 445 20.63 12.21 -22.45
#